data_5d2fe089f12a1fcfbe998664ed7fd48a
#
_entry.id   5d2fe089f12a1fcfbe998664ed7fd48a
#
_cell.length_a   1.000
_cell.length_b   1.000
_cell.length_c   1.000
_cell.angle_alpha   90.00
_cell.angle_beta   90.00
_cell.angle_gamma   90.00
#
_symmetry.space_group_name_H-M   'P 1'
#
loop_
_entity.id
_entity.type
_entity.pdbx_description
1 polymer ?
#
loop_
_entity_poly.entity_id
_entity_poly.type
_entity_poly.pdbx_seq_one_letter_code
_entity_poly.pdbx_strand_id
1 'polypeptide(L)'
;MDNSVWELSRLARVSVVSYLHDLHSEAAIAYQEKRRSPRYSFIASAELIEQKADVRIASRVSELSLHGCYLDMMNPFPKGTPVLVKIAAGDAFFEAKAKVIYEQPNMGAGVGFLEVGPESQAALERWLDEAEKQKQSE
;
A
#
# COMPACT_ATOMS: atom_id res chain seq x y z
N MET A 1 -10.76 17.84 3.34
CA MET A 1 -10.91 17.55 2.54
C MET A 1 -10.88 17.60 2.30
N ASP A 2 -10.31 17.29 2.40
CA ASP A 2 -10.41 17.08 1.72
C ASP A 2 -10.53 17.19 1.66
N ASN A 3 -10.11 17.29 2.06
CA ASN A 3 -10.28 17.43 1.43
C ASN A 3 -10.61 17.56 1.34
N SER A 4 -10.46 17.45 1.91
CA SER A 4 -10.65 17.71 1.20
C SER A 4 -11.17 17.98 1.14
N VAL A 5 -11.07 17.55 1.59
CA VAL A 5 -11.26 17.88 0.83
C VAL A 5 -11.49 18.27 0.86
N TRP A 6 -11.14 18.24 1.06
CA TRP A 6 -11.24 18.62 0.53
C TRP A 6 -11.45 19.15 0.36
N GLU A 7 -11.11 18.74 0.53
CA GLU A 7 -11.12 19.11 -0.26
C GLU A 7 -11.50 19.52 -0.60
N LEU A 8 -11.73 19.40 -0.49
CA LEU A 8 -12.00 19.72 -1.40
C LEU A 8 -12.09 20.26 -1.57
N SER A 9 -11.65 19.73 -0.78
CA SER A 9 -11.41 20.16 -1.47
C SER A 9 -11.67 20.53 -1.64
N ARG A 10 -11.65 20.54 -1.55
CA ARG A 10 -11.71 20.77 -2.19
C ARG A 10 -12.12 21.10 -2.63
N LEU A 11 -12.20 20.76 -2.46
CA LEU A 11 -12.46 20.91 -3.32
C LEU A 11 -12.67 21.11 -3.79
N ALA A 12 -12.31 20.23 -3.46
CA ALA A 12 -12.19 20.26 -4.25
C ALA A 12 -12.43 20.43 -4.47
N ARG A 13 -12.66 20.80 -4.41
CA ARG A 13 -12.57 20.77 -5.07
C ARG A 13 -13.19 20.83 -5.28
N VAL A 14 -13.19 20.23 -4.91
CA VAL A 14 -13.45 20.13 -5.51
C VAL A 14 -13.99 20.23 -5.98
N SER A 15 -14.22 19.85 -5.97
CA SER A 15 -14.44 19.76 -6.73
C SER A 15 -14.82 19.54 -7.21
N VAL A 16 -15.14 19.41 -7.05
CA VAL A 16 -15.19 19.00 -7.82
C VAL A 16 -15.85 18.69 -7.81
N VAL A 17 -16.05 18.45 -7.46
CA VAL A 17 -16.32 17.98 -7.86
C VAL A 17 -17.35 17.96 -7.79
N SER A 18 -17.62 17.75 -7.44
CA SER A 18 -18.23 17.44 -7.79
C SER A 18 -18.92 17.46 -8.11
N TYR A 19 -19.20 17.33 -8.24
CA TYR A 19 -19.46 17.09 -8.91
C TYR A 19 -19.57 16.63 -9.24
N LEU A 20 -19.53 16.73 -9.09
CA LEU A 20 -19.47 16.11 -9.59
C LEU A 20 -20.12 15.69 -9.41
N HIS A 21 -20.45 15.31 -9.33
CA HIS A 21 -20.78 14.75 -9.38
C HIS A 21 -21.17 14.28 -9.31
N ASP A 22 -21.43 14.71 -8.81
CA ASP A 22 -21.72 13.70 -8.64
C ASP A 22 -21.60 12.64 -9.51
N LEU A 23 -21.24 12.59 -10.30
CA LEU A 23 -20.87 11.67 -11.15
C LEU A 23 -19.76 10.87 -10.83
N HIS A 24 -18.99 11.25 -9.95
CA HIS A 24 -17.84 10.52 -9.51
C HIS A 24 -18.27 9.69 -8.35
N SER A 25 -18.24 8.37 -8.48
CA SER A 25 -18.55 7.49 -7.38
C SER A 25 -17.47 7.64 -6.31
N GLU A 26 -17.85 7.40 -5.07
CA GLU A 26 -16.89 7.45 -3.97
C GLU A 26 -15.77 6.45 -4.18
N ALA A 27 -16.07 5.30 -4.78
CA ALA A 27 -15.07 4.29 -5.06
C ALA A 27 -14.01 4.81 -6.05
N ALA A 28 -14.44 5.54 -7.06
CA ALA A 28 -13.50 6.09 -8.04
C ALA A 28 -12.61 7.16 -7.43
N ILE A 29 -13.18 8.00 -6.57
CA ILE A 29 -12.40 9.03 -5.89
C ILE A 29 -11.38 8.39 -4.95
N ALA A 30 -11.79 7.39 -4.19
CA ALA A 30 -10.90 6.68 -3.28
C ALA A 30 -9.77 6.00 -4.03
N TYR A 31 -10.08 5.42 -5.19
CA TYR A 31 -9.06 4.76 -6.00
C TYR A 31 -8.02 5.77 -6.49
N GLN A 32 -8.47 6.93 -6.94
CA GLN A 32 -7.54 7.97 -7.38
C GLN A 32 -6.68 8.49 -6.25
N GLU A 33 -7.24 8.65 -5.07
CA GLU A 33 -6.48 9.09 -3.91
C GLU A 33 -5.39 8.08 -3.56
N LYS A 34 -5.71 6.79 -3.60
CA LYS A 34 -4.70 5.77 -3.35
C LYS A 34 -3.60 5.80 -4.40
N ARG A 35 -3.95 6.04 -5.65
CA ARG A 35 -2.95 6.12 -6.71
C ARG A 35 -2.07 7.35 -6.60
N ARG A 36 -2.52 8.36 -5.86
CA ARG A 36 -1.69 9.54 -5.64
C ARG A 36 -0.60 9.30 -4.60
N SER A 37 -0.74 8.24 -3.81
CA SER A 37 0.29 7.92 -2.83
C SER A 37 1.55 7.54 -3.57
N PRO A 38 2.66 8.22 -3.30
CA PRO A 38 3.91 7.92 -3.99
C PRO A 38 4.35 6.50 -3.72
N ARG A 39 4.89 5.87 -4.74
CA ARG A 39 5.46 4.53 -4.65
C ARG A 39 6.94 4.62 -4.86
N TYR A 40 7.68 3.97 -4.00
CA TYR A 40 9.13 4.04 -4.04
C TYR A 40 9.72 2.66 -4.21
N SER A 41 10.82 2.58 -4.95
CA SER A 41 11.63 1.36 -4.98
C SER A 41 12.14 1.12 -3.58
N PHE A 42 11.93 -0.09 -3.08
CA PHE A 42 12.32 -0.41 -1.71
C PHE A 42 12.51 -1.92 -1.63
N ILE A 43 13.74 -2.35 -1.35
CA ILE A 43 14.06 -3.77 -1.34
C ILE A 43 14.20 -4.24 0.09
N ALA A 44 13.41 -5.24 0.46
CA ALA A 44 13.44 -5.80 1.80
C ALA A 44 12.87 -7.20 1.79
N SER A 45 13.27 -8.00 2.78
CA SER A 45 12.70 -9.33 2.97
C SER A 45 11.28 -9.20 3.49
N ALA A 46 10.42 -10.09 3.03
CA ALA A 46 9.03 -10.08 3.46
C ALA A 46 8.48 -11.48 3.57
N GLU A 47 7.39 -11.59 4.31
CA GLU A 47 6.67 -12.84 4.46
C GLU A 47 5.18 -12.52 4.37
N LEU A 48 4.47 -13.30 3.58
CA LEU A 48 3.04 -13.16 3.41
C LEU A 48 2.37 -14.39 4.01
N ILE A 49 1.45 -14.18 4.94
CA ILE A 49 0.84 -15.28 5.69
C ILE A 49 -0.67 -15.27 5.51
N GLU A 50 -1.20 -16.41 5.01
CA GLU A 50 -2.63 -16.63 5.00
C GLU A 50 -2.94 -17.40 6.28
N GLN A 51 -3.59 -16.75 7.23
CA GLN A 51 -3.72 -17.27 8.59
C GLN A 51 -4.65 -18.46 8.74
N LYS A 52 -5.71 -18.54 7.94
CA LYS A 52 -6.67 -19.63 8.06
C LYS A 52 -6.03 -20.98 7.77
N ALA A 53 -5.28 -21.05 6.69
CA ALA A 53 -4.61 -22.28 6.29
C ALA A 53 -3.18 -22.36 6.81
N ASP A 54 -2.71 -21.29 7.46
CA ASP A 54 -1.34 -21.18 7.97
C ASP A 54 -0.32 -21.41 6.85
N VAL A 55 -0.59 -20.81 5.70
CA VAL A 55 0.32 -20.87 4.57
C VAL A 55 1.19 -19.61 4.55
N ARG A 56 2.49 -19.82 4.47
CA ARG A 56 3.46 -18.72 4.49
C ARG A 56 4.26 -18.70 3.20
N ILE A 57 4.42 -17.52 2.62
CA ILE A 57 5.20 -17.35 1.41
C ILE A 57 6.32 -16.36 1.71
N ALA A 58 7.57 -16.83 1.57
CA ALA A 58 8.72 -15.94 1.66
C ALA A 58 8.78 -15.14 0.37
N SER A 59 8.99 -13.84 0.50
CA SER A 59 8.97 -12.96 -0.66
C SER A 59 9.91 -11.79 -0.43
N ARG A 60 9.87 -10.83 -1.36
CA ARG A 60 10.70 -9.63 -1.29
C ARG A 60 9.84 -8.45 -1.70
N VAL A 61 9.90 -7.39 -0.90
CA VAL A 61 9.28 -6.13 -1.28
C VAL A 61 10.14 -5.53 -2.38
N SER A 62 9.53 -5.04 -3.43
CA SER A 62 10.23 -4.29 -4.46
C SER A 62 9.71 -2.88 -4.60
N GLU A 63 8.51 -2.62 -4.11
CA GLU A 63 7.92 -1.29 -4.16
C GLU A 63 7.07 -1.06 -2.91
N LEU A 64 7.18 0.12 -2.32
CA LEU A 64 6.50 0.44 -1.07
C LEU A 64 5.80 1.79 -1.16
N SER A 65 4.62 1.87 -0.57
CA SER A 65 3.88 3.12 -0.45
C SER A 65 3.21 3.18 0.92
N LEU A 66 2.57 4.30 1.21
CA LEU A 66 1.88 4.47 2.48
C LEU A 66 0.73 3.47 2.66
N HIS A 67 0.11 3.04 1.58
CA HIS A 67 -1.08 2.20 1.65
C HIS A 67 -0.87 0.75 1.22
N GLY A 68 0.31 0.38 0.82
CA GLY A 68 0.55 -0.99 0.39
C GLY A 68 1.94 -1.20 -0.16
N CYS A 69 2.18 -2.40 -0.69
CA CYS A 69 3.47 -2.74 -1.26
C CYS A 69 3.30 -3.77 -2.37
N TYR A 70 4.34 -3.91 -3.18
CA TYR A 70 4.39 -4.95 -4.18
C TYR A 70 5.42 -5.99 -3.73
N LEU A 71 5.01 -7.25 -3.77
CA LEU A 71 5.84 -8.37 -3.31
C LEU A 71 6.16 -9.28 -4.49
N ASP A 72 7.44 -9.57 -4.67
CA ASP A 72 7.88 -10.49 -5.72
C ASP A 72 7.70 -11.92 -5.25
N MET A 73 6.95 -12.71 -6.00
CA MET A 73 6.73 -14.12 -5.68
C MET A 73 6.19 -14.85 -6.90
N MET A 74 6.42 -16.15 -6.96
CA MET A 74 6.01 -16.94 -8.13
C MET A 74 4.53 -17.30 -8.11
N ASN A 75 4.04 -17.70 -6.94
CA ASN A 75 2.68 -18.20 -6.81
C ASN A 75 1.90 -17.40 -5.77
N PRO A 76 1.45 -16.20 -6.12
CA PRO A 76 0.74 -15.36 -5.15
C PRO A 76 -0.63 -15.92 -4.80
N PHE A 77 -1.12 -15.54 -3.62
CA PHE A 77 -2.49 -15.86 -3.24
C PHE A 77 -3.45 -15.12 -4.16
N PRO A 78 -4.66 -15.67 -4.34
CA PRO A 78 -5.65 -15.00 -5.20
C PRO A 78 -6.05 -13.62 -4.71
N LYS A 79 -6.45 -12.79 -5.66
CA LYS A 79 -7.00 -11.47 -5.35
C LYS A 79 -8.09 -11.59 -4.30
N GLY A 80 -8.07 -10.70 -3.32
CA GLY A 80 -9.04 -10.66 -2.26
C GLY A 80 -8.66 -11.45 -1.03
N THR A 81 -7.58 -12.22 -1.06
CA THR A 81 -7.16 -13.02 0.08
C THR A 81 -6.69 -12.12 1.23
N PRO A 82 -7.27 -12.27 2.44
CA PRO A 82 -6.76 -11.55 3.60
C PRO A 82 -5.45 -12.18 4.05
N VAL A 83 -4.46 -11.37 4.34
CA VAL A 83 -3.13 -11.86 4.70
C VAL A 83 -2.53 -11.00 5.80
N LEU A 84 -1.48 -11.52 6.41
CA LEU A 84 -0.63 -10.76 7.30
C LEU A 84 0.69 -10.55 6.56
N VAL A 85 1.14 -9.30 6.46
CA VAL A 85 2.38 -8.96 5.80
C VAL A 85 3.42 -8.62 6.85
N LYS A 86 4.58 -9.24 6.75
CA LYS A 86 5.71 -8.91 7.62
C LYS A 86 6.88 -8.49 6.75
N ILE A 87 7.49 -7.36 7.07
CA ILE A 87 8.62 -6.82 6.32
C ILE A 87 9.76 -6.55 7.29
N ALA A 88 10.96 -6.94 6.91
CA ALA A 88 12.15 -6.69 7.72
C ALA A 88 13.18 -5.98 6.88
N ALA A 89 13.68 -4.85 7.38
CA ALA A 89 14.74 -4.09 6.72
C ALA A 89 15.66 -3.54 7.81
N GLY A 90 16.91 -3.98 7.79
CA GLY A 90 17.85 -3.62 8.85
C GLY A 90 17.36 -4.09 10.20
N ASP A 91 17.31 -3.17 11.15
CA ASP A 91 16.82 -3.48 12.50
C ASP A 91 15.33 -3.21 12.66
N ALA A 92 14.68 -2.75 11.62
CA ALA A 92 13.28 -2.36 11.72
C ALA A 92 12.36 -3.44 11.18
N PHE A 93 11.19 -3.54 11.77
CA PHE A 93 10.19 -4.53 11.40
C PHE A 93 8.84 -3.86 11.22
N PHE A 94 8.08 -4.41 10.28
CA PHE A 94 6.74 -3.91 9.98
C PHE A 94 5.81 -5.11 9.89
N GLU A 95 4.62 -4.97 10.42
CA GLU A 95 3.61 -6.00 10.33
C GLU A 95 2.25 -5.34 10.15
N ALA A 96 1.46 -5.85 9.23
CA ALA A 96 0.15 -5.27 8.98
C ALA A 96 -0.83 -6.33 8.49
N LYS A 97 -2.09 -6.13 8.85
CA LYS A 97 -3.16 -6.89 8.20
C LYS A 97 -3.36 -6.26 6.84
N ALA A 98 -3.50 -7.09 5.84
CA ALA A 98 -3.53 -6.63 4.45
C ALA A 98 -4.43 -7.53 3.62
N LYS A 99 -4.57 -7.17 2.37
CA LYS A 99 -5.39 -7.92 1.43
C LYS A 99 -4.71 -7.88 0.08
N VAL A 100 -4.75 -9.00 -0.63
CA VAL A 100 -4.21 -9.05 -1.98
C VAL A 100 -5.13 -8.25 -2.89
N ILE A 101 -4.61 -7.18 -3.47
CA ILE A 101 -5.38 -6.29 -4.32
C ILE A 101 -5.37 -6.79 -5.77
N TYR A 102 -4.22 -7.28 -6.22
CA TYR A 102 -4.11 -7.90 -7.52
C TYR A 102 -2.96 -8.89 -7.49
N GLU A 103 -3.02 -9.87 -8.38
CA GLU A 103 -2.00 -10.90 -8.48
C GLU A 103 -1.48 -10.98 -9.90
N GLN A 104 -0.19 -11.29 -10.02
CA GLN A 104 0.47 -11.48 -11.31
C GLN A 104 1.26 -12.78 -11.20
N PRO A 105 0.70 -13.89 -11.67
CA PRO A 105 1.38 -15.20 -11.57
C PRO A 105 2.77 -15.14 -12.15
N ASN A 106 3.71 -15.77 -11.48
CA ASN A 106 5.13 -15.83 -11.83
C ASN A 106 5.84 -14.49 -11.66
N MET A 107 5.18 -13.47 -11.11
CA MET A 107 5.78 -12.16 -10.88
C MET A 107 5.61 -11.71 -9.44
N GLY A 108 4.38 -11.59 -8.99
CA GLY A 108 4.15 -11.11 -7.64
C GLY A 108 2.73 -10.69 -7.38
N ALA A 109 2.56 -9.90 -6.34
CA ALA A 109 1.24 -9.43 -5.95
C ALA A 109 1.32 -8.04 -5.32
N GLY A 110 0.31 -7.23 -5.60
CA GLY A 110 0.13 -5.98 -4.90
C GLY A 110 -0.78 -6.21 -3.70
N VAL A 111 -0.37 -5.75 -2.54
CA VAL A 111 -1.20 -5.88 -1.34
C VAL A 111 -1.48 -4.50 -0.77
N GLY A 112 -2.70 -4.33 -0.26
CA GLY A 112 -3.11 -3.10 0.38
C GLY A 112 -3.17 -3.30 1.89
N PHE A 113 -2.63 -2.35 2.65
CA PHE A 113 -2.66 -2.43 4.11
C PHE A 113 -4.06 -2.07 4.60
N LEU A 114 -4.60 -2.88 5.49
CA LEU A 114 -5.91 -2.65 6.07
C LEU A 114 -5.81 -2.10 7.49
N GLU A 115 -4.86 -2.62 8.25
CA GLU A 115 -4.68 -2.21 9.64
C GLU A 115 -3.22 -2.28 10.00
N VAL A 116 -2.66 -1.13 10.43
CA VAL A 116 -1.25 -1.01 10.76
C VAL A 116 -1.14 -0.46 12.17
N GLY A 117 -0.45 -1.17 13.05
CA GLY A 117 -0.25 -0.68 14.40
C GLY A 117 0.72 0.50 14.46
N PRO A 118 0.75 1.21 15.61
CA PRO A 118 1.56 2.43 15.71
C PRO A 118 3.06 2.24 15.44
N GLU A 119 3.63 1.16 15.94
CA GLU A 119 5.06 0.93 15.75
C GLU A 119 5.38 0.61 14.30
N SER A 120 4.54 -0.20 13.66
CA SER A 120 4.73 -0.51 12.25
C SER A 120 4.49 0.70 11.37
N GLN A 121 3.50 1.53 11.74
CA GLN A 121 3.25 2.76 11.01
C GLN A 121 4.46 3.69 11.07
N ALA A 122 5.10 3.79 12.23
CA ALA A 122 6.30 4.62 12.39
C ALA A 122 7.45 4.10 11.54
N ALA A 123 7.63 2.79 11.49
CA ALA A 123 8.68 2.19 10.64
C ALA A 123 8.41 2.47 9.16
N LEU A 124 7.15 2.31 8.75
CA LEU A 124 6.76 2.57 7.37
C LEU A 124 7.04 4.01 6.98
N GLU A 125 6.64 4.95 7.82
CA GLU A 125 6.84 6.36 7.52
C GLU A 125 8.32 6.72 7.43
N ARG A 126 9.14 6.13 8.30
CA ARG A 126 10.58 6.36 8.25
C ARG A 126 11.19 5.81 6.97
N TRP A 127 10.79 4.60 6.57
CA TRP A 127 11.28 4.00 5.32
C TRP A 127 10.90 4.84 4.11
N LEU A 128 9.66 5.33 4.09
CA LEU A 128 9.19 6.15 2.97
C LEU A 128 9.90 7.50 2.93
N ASP A 129 10.16 8.09 4.09
CA ASP A 129 10.88 9.35 4.17
C ASP A 129 12.31 9.18 3.64
N GLU A 130 12.98 8.10 4.02
CA GLU A 130 14.32 7.82 3.54
C GLU A 130 14.33 7.54 2.03
N ALA A 131 13.33 6.83 1.54
CA ALA A 131 13.24 6.53 0.11
C ALA A 131 13.01 7.81 -0.69
N GLU A 132 12.21 8.71 -0.17
CA GLU A 132 11.97 9.97 -0.84
C GLU A 132 13.24 10.80 -0.90
N LYS A 133 14.03 10.84 0.16
CA LYS A 133 15.29 11.57 0.19
C LYS A 133 16.27 11.01 -0.82
N GLN A 134 16.33 9.70 -0.95
CA GLN A 134 17.20 9.08 -1.95
C GLN A 134 16.77 9.44 -3.37
N LYS A 135 15.45 9.46 -3.59
CA LYS A 135 14.92 9.83 -4.90
C LYS A 135 15.27 11.25 -5.26
N GLN A 136 15.20 12.17 -4.27
CA GLN A 136 15.50 13.58 -4.50
C GLN A 136 16.99 13.82 -4.78
N SER A 137 17.86 12.96 -4.24
CA SER A 137 19.30 13.13 -4.43
C SER A 137 19.79 12.58 -5.76
N GLU A 138 18.92 11.90 -6.50
CA GLU A 138 19.25 11.43 -7.83
C GLU A 138 18.94 12.51 -8.85
#